data_fda71bf8788c0f1eb3493778c9bb95b3
#
_entry.id   fda71bf8788c0f1eb3493778c9bb95b3
#
_cell.length_a   1.000
_cell.length_b   1.000
_cell.length_c   1.000
_cell.angle_alpha   90.00
_cell.angle_beta   90.00
_cell.angle_gamma   90.00
#
_symmetry.space_group_name_H-M   'P 1'
#
loop_
_entity.id
_entity.type
_entity.pdbx_description
1 polymer ?
#
loop_
_entity_poly.entity_id
_entity_poly.type
_entity_poly.pdbx_seq_one_letter_code
_entity_poly.pdbx_strand_id
1 'polypeptide(L)'
;MIISIDKNHPIFNSDNYKKDIVPFQLMELIKQFPMLLVTNEKDFIVGMTSPKMPIWVWTADNIEEISKNELCEYFYKQFNEYKDFKFVAKPDIAKLLSTPFEKNLKAIKSIIKMQSFENKKVIPAKNQSVKIERPTENDLEALSVCSYNFEIECFNTDTATISVSDFLESAKKLLNNPYCFVIKENNSVVAVAQSSRENDTHIAINHVYTMPEHRKKGYASAIVAHISELILQKGKIPTLYTDLSNPSSNQAYKNVGFIEQAPVDEISLKWD
;
A
#
# COMPACT_ATOMS: atom_id res chain seq x y z
N MET A 1 -6.70 -8.30 -27.80
CA MET A 1 -7.11 -9.62 -27.20
C MET A 1 -6.46 -9.74 -25.84
N ILE A 2 -7.22 -10.08 -24.80
CA ILE A 2 -6.71 -10.25 -23.43
C ILE A 2 -6.32 -11.71 -23.21
N ILE A 3 -5.12 -11.94 -22.70
CA ILE A 3 -4.55 -13.27 -22.44
C ILE A 3 -4.12 -13.40 -20.98
N SER A 4 -4.14 -14.62 -20.45
CA SER A 4 -3.52 -14.94 -19.15
C SER A 4 -2.01 -15.04 -19.32
N ILE A 5 -1.28 -14.52 -18.34
CA ILE A 5 0.20 -14.48 -18.37
C ILE A 5 0.77 -14.99 -17.05
N ASP A 6 2.07 -15.27 -17.05
CA ASP A 6 2.85 -15.58 -15.86
C ASP A 6 3.84 -14.44 -15.50
N LYS A 7 4.58 -14.64 -14.42
CA LYS A 7 5.55 -13.66 -13.88
C LYS A 7 6.71 -13.34 -14.84
N ASN A 8 6.97 -14.19 -15.84
CA ASN A 8 8.10 -14.03 -16.77
C ASN A 8 7.69 -13.29 -18.06
N HIS A 9 6.40 -12.90 -18.18
CA HIS A 9 5.91 -12.25 -19.39
C HIS A 9 6.69 -10.94 -19.68
N PRO A 10 7.05 -10.67 -20.96
CA PRO A 10 7.89 -9.54 -21.35
C PRO A 10 7.36 -8.16 -20.93
N ILE A 11 6.04 -8.00 -20.75
CA ILE A 11 5.43 -6.74 -20.34
C ILE A 11 6.01 -6.21 -19.03
N PHE A 12 6.39 -7.10 -18.09
CA PHE A 12 7.03 -6.71 -16.81
C PHE A 12 8.45 -6.16 -16.99
N ASN A 13 9.06 -6.38 -18.16
CA ASN A 13 10.38 -5.87 -18.51
C ASN A 13 10.32 -4.63 -19.40
N SER A 14 9.13 -4.20 -19.82
CA SER A 14 8.95 -2.99 -20.64
C SER A 14 9.36 -1.73 -19.87
N ASP A 15 9.87 -0.74 -20.57
CA ASP A 15 10.24 0.55 -19.98
C ASP A 15 9.03 1.27 -19.37
N ASN A 16 7.84 1.11 -19.98
CA ASN A 16 6.58 1.65 -19.47
C ASN A 16 6.19 1.06 -18.12
N TYR A 17 6.38 -0.26 -17.91
CA TYR A 17 6.08 -0.87 -16.62
C TYR A 17 7.15 -0.55 -15.57
N LYS A 18 8.43 -0.61 -15.94
CA LYS A 18 9.55 -0.37 -15.02
C LYS A 18 9.54 1.02 -14.37
N LYS A 19 9.10 2.05 -15.08
CA LYS A 19 8.98 3.40 -14.51
C LYS A 19 7.88 3.51 -13.46
N ASP A 20 6.88 2.62 -13.53
CA ASP A 20 5.73 2.58 -12.62
C ASP A 20 5.90 1.52 -11.51
N ILE A 21 7.10 0.95 -11.32
CA ILE A 21 7.32 -0.13 -10.34
C ILE A 21 7.00 0.31 -8.91
N VAL A 22 7.23 1.58 -8.56
CA VAL A 22 6.95 2.12 -7.22
C VAL A 22 5.44 2.23 -6.98
N PRO A 23 4.64 2.93 -7.82
CA PRO A 23 3.19 2.99 -7.64
C PRO A 23 2.49 1.64 -7.82
N PHE A 24 3.12 0.65 -8.49
CA PHE A 24 2.57 -0.69 -8.70
C PHE A 24 3.40 -1.81 -8.03
N GLN A 25 4.12 -1.49 -6.95
CA GLN A 25 4.97 -2.46 -6.24
C GLN A 25 4.21 -3.74 -5.81
N LEU A 26 2.92 -3.64 -5.49
CA LEU A 26 2.11 -4.81 -5.16
C LEU A 26 1.87 -5.74 -6.36
N MET A 27 1.94 -5.23 -7.58
CA MET A 27 1.89 -6.09 -8.78
C MET A 27 3.09 -7.04 -8.85
N GLU A 28 4.25 -6.64 -8.32
CA GLU A 28 5.44 -7.49 -8.22
C GLU A 28 5.23 -8.71 -7.30
N LEU A 29 4.39 -8.58 -6.26
CA LEU A 29 3.97 -9.69 -5.41
C LEU A 29 2.85 -10.51 -6.06
N ILE A 30 1.87 -9.84 -6.67
CA ILE A 30 0.74 -10.49 -7.33
C ILE A 30 1.24 -11.45 -8.41
N LYS A 31 2.20 -11.04 -9.23
CA LYS A 31 2.74 -11.89 -10.30
C LYS A 31 3.43 -13.18 -9.81
N GLN A 32 3.83 -13.24 -8.51
CA GLN A 32 4.41 -14.46 -7.95
C GLN A 32 3.34 -15.51 -7.57
N PHE A 33 2.15 -15.06 -7.15
CA PHE A 33 1.08 -15.93 -6.68
C PHE A 33 -0.30 -15.44 -7.19
N PRO A 34 -0.50 -15.33 -8.50
CA PRO A 34 -1.73 -14.77 -9.03
C PRO A 34 -2.89 -15.76 -8.97
N MET A 35 -4.06 -15.28 -8.54
CA MET A 35 -5.34 -15.91 -8.86
C MET A 35 -5.82 -15.46 -10.26
N LEU A 36 -5.56 -14.18 -10.58
CA LEU A 36 -5.81 -13.57 -11.88
C LEU A 36 -4.58 -12.77 -12.27
N LEU A 37 -4.10 -12.96 -13.49
CA LEU A 37 -3.05 -12.14 -14.08
C LEU A 37 -3.21 -12.13 -15.60
N VAL A 38 -3.66 -11.01 -16.15
CA VAL A 38 -3.96 -10.88 -17.58
C VAL A 38 -3.44 -9.57 -18.15
N THR A 39 -3.25 -9.55 -19.45
CA THR A 39 -2.80 -8.37 -20.21
C THR A 39 -3.32 -8.43 -21.65
N ASN A 40 -3.34 -7.27 -22.32
CA ASN A 40 -3.44 -7.21 -23.78
C ASN A 40 -2.07 -7.27 -24.49
N GLU A 41 -1.00 -7.62 -23.73
CA GLU A 41 0.40 -7.68 -24.17
C GLU A 41 1.05 -6.31 -24.48
N LYS A 42 0.30 -5.22 -24.39
CA LYS A 42 0.72 -3.91 -24.88
C LYS A 42 0.82 -2.87 -23.79
N ASP A 43 -0.30 -2.53 -23.16
CA ASP A 43 -0.41 -1.30 -22.37
C ASP A 43 -1.26 -1.41 -21.10
N PHE A 44 -1.72 -2.60 -20.72
CA PHE A 44 -2.30 -2.81 -19.40
C PHE A 44 -2.07 -4.22 -18.80
N ILE A 45 -2.13 -4.31 -17.49
CA ILE A 45 -2.10 -5.54 -16.70
C ILE A 45 -3.21 -5.46 -15.65
N VAL A 46 -3.99 -6.55 -15.50
CA VAL A 46 -4.94 -6.72 -14.40
C VAL A 46 -4.48 -7.90 -13.56
N GLY A 47 -4.29 -7.70 -12.26
CA GLY A 47 -3.79 -8.74 -11.37
C GLY A 47 -4.50 -8.78 -10.02
N MET A 48 -4.68 -9.99 -9.47
CA MET A 48 -5.30 -10.24 -8.17
C MET A 48 -4.78 -11.54 -7.57
N THR A 49 -4.59 -11.57 -6.23
CA THR A 49 -4.17 -12.78 -5.49
C THR A 49 -5.34 -13.54 -4.87
N SER A 50 -6.42 -12.86 -4.53
CA SER A 50 -7.64 -13.46 -3.99
C SER A 50 -8.82 -12.49 -4.07
N PRO A 51 -10.09 -12.95 -4.00
CA PRO A 51 -11.26 -12.08 -4.06
C PRO A 51 -11.39 -11.10 -2.89
N LYS A 52 -10.65 -11.35 -1.78
CA LYS A 52 -10.64 -10.48 -0.59
C LYS A 52 -9.60 -9.37 -0.66
N MET A 53 -8.70 -9.43 -1.64
CA MET A 53 -7.62 -8.46 -1.82
C MET A 53 -7.94 -7.52 -2.98
N PRO A 54 -7.43 -6.28 -2.96
CA PRO A 54 -7.64 -5.35 -4.07
C PRO A 54 -7.14 -5.91 -5.40
N ILE A 55 -7.89 -5.65 -6.46
CA ILE A 55 -7.47 -5.88 -7.84
C ILE A 55 -6.53 -4.74 -8.22
N TRP A 56 -5.36 -5.06 -8.78
CA TRP A 56 -4.42 -4.05 -9.25
C TRP A 56 -4.48 -3.95 -10.76
N VAL A 57 -4.64 -2.71 -11.27
CA VAL A 57 -4.76 -2.41 -12.69
C VAL A 57 -3.68 -1.42 -13.09
N TRP A 58 -2.62 -1.93 -13.68
CA TRP A 58 -1.59 -1.08 -14.28
C TRP A 58 -1.95 -0.75 -15.71
N THR A 59 -1.66 0.49 -16.13
CA THR A 59 -1.74 0.93 -17.53
C THR A 59 -0.52 1.77 -17.89
N ALA A 60 -0.07 1.69 -19.14
CA ALA A 60 0.87 2.65 -19.68
C ALA A 60 0.27 4.07 -19.67
N ASP A 61 1.10 5.12 -19.57
CA ASP A 61 0.60 6.51 -19.54
C ASP A 61 -0.10 6.91 -20.84
N ASN A 62 0.36 6.37 -21.96
CA ASN A 62 -0.16 6.61 -23.30
C ASN A 62 -1.03 5.46 -23.79
N ILE A 63 -1.78 4.81 -22.90
CA ILE A 63 -2.72 3.73 -23.26
C ILE A 63 -3.67 4.22 -24.34
N GLU A 64 -3.77 3.45 -25.43
CA GLU A 64 -4.65 3.76 -26.58
C GLU A 64 -6.12 3.66 -26.20
N GLU A 65 -6.98 4.45 -26.87
CA GLU A 65 -8.42 4.46 -26.58
C GLU A 65 -9.08 3.10 -26.83
N ILE A 66 -8.60 2.36 -27.81
CA ILE A 66 -9.07 0.99 -28.09
C ILE A 66 -8.75 0.05 -26.94
N SER A 67 -7.57 0.17 -26.34
CA SER A 67 -7.16 -0.62 -25.17
C SER A 67 -7.91 -0.23 -23.91
N LYS A 68 -8.24 1.08 -23.73
CA LYS A 68 -9.09 1.52 -22.62
C LYS A 68 -10.49 0.91 -22.72
N ASN A 69 -11.07 0.88 -23.90
CA ASN A 69 -12.38 0.26 -24.12
C ASN A 69 -12.33 -1.25 -23.86
N GLU A 70 -11.31 -1.95 -24.39
CA GLU A 70 -11.09 -3.38 -24.13
C GLU A 70 -10.93 -3.67 -22.62
N LEU A 71 -10.15 -2.84 -21.89
CA LEU A 71 -9.98 -2.95 -20.46
C LEU A 71 -11.29 -2.73 -19.70
N CYS A 72 -12.07 -1.71 -20.05
CA CYS A 72 -13.35 -1.41 -19.42
C CYS A 72 -14.38 -2.53 -19.59
N GLU A 73 -14.52 -3.04 -20.81
CA GLU A 73 -15.41 -4.17 -21.11
C GLU A 73 -15.01 -5.42 -20.35
N TYR A 74 -13.72 -5.76 -20.38
CA TYR A 74 -13.19 -6.89 -19.64
C TYR A 74 -13.42 -6.75 -18.14
N PHE A 75 -13.05 -5.60 -17.56
CA PHE A 75 -13.13 -5.35 -16.12
C PHE A 75 -14.57 -5.42 -15.63
N TYR A 76 -15.50 -4.75 -16.33
CA TYR A 76 -16.91 -4.83 -15.99
C TYR A 76 -17.45 -6.26 -16.09
N LYS A 77 -17.21 -6.94 -17.20
CA LYS A 77 -17.67 -8.33 -17.40
C LYS A 77 -17.13 -9.28 -16.34
N GLN A 78 -15.87 -9.11 -15.94
CA GLN A 78 -15.20 -9.99 -14.96
C GLN A 78 -15.71 -9.79 -13.54
N PHE A 79 -16.07 -8.55 -13.15
CA PHE A 79 -16.33 -8.20 -11.76
C PHE A 79 -17.75 -7.74 -11.45
N ASN A 80 -18.67 -7.67 -12.42
CA ASN A 80 -20.05 -7.20 -12.21
C ASN A 80 -20.91 -8.11 -11.29
N GLU A 81 -20.49 -9.36 -11.07
CA GLU A 81 -21.17 -10.30 -10.18
C GLU A 81 -20.64 -10.26 -8.73
N TYR A 82 -19.54 -9.53 -8.49
CA TYR A 82 -19.00 -9.34 -7.14
C TYR A 82 -19.80 -8.24 -6.44
N LYS A 83 -20.42 -8.55 -5.29
CA LYS A 83 -21.24 -7.59 -4.52
C LYS A 83 -20.41 -6.50 -3.84
N ASP A 84 -19.17 -6.81 -3.53
CA ASP A 84 -18.18 -5.87 -3.01
C ASP A 84 -16.78 -6.25 -3.52
N PHE A 85 -16.01 -5.28 -3.89
CA PHE A 85 -14.59 -5.45 -4.20
C PHE A 85 -13.85 -4.10 -4.17
N LYS A 86 -12.54 -4.20 -4.12
CA LYS A 86 -11.64 -3.06 -4.21
C LYS A 86 -10.70 -3.21 -5.39
N PHE A 87 -10.33 -2.09 -5.99
CA PHE A 87 -9.26 -2.09 -6.99
C PHE A 87 -8.40 -0.83 -6.88
N VAL A 88 -7.17 -0.93 -7.38
CA VAL A 88 -6.17 0.15 -7.39
C VAL A 88 -5.73 0.39 -8.82
N ALA A 89 -5.76 1.64 -9.25
CA ALA A 89 -5.32 2.07 -10.58
C ALA A 89 -4.82 3.52 -10.56
N LYS A 90 -4.24 4.00 -11.66
CA LYS A 90 -4.00 5.43 -11.88
C LYS A 90 -5.33 6.20 -11.79
N PRO A 91 -5.35 7.45 -11.30
CA PRO A 91 -6.61 8.17 -10.98
C PRO A 91 -7.63 8.26 -12.14
N ASP A 92 -7.17 8.51 -13.36
CA ASP A 92 -8.01 8.56 -14.56
C ASP A 92 -8.60 7.20 -14.92
N ILE A 93 -7.80 6.13 -14.81
CA ILE A 93 -8.22 4.75 -15.04
C ILE A 93 -9.16 4.27 -13.92
N ALA A 94 -8.88 4.63 -12.67
CA ALA A 94 -9.75 4.31 -11.55
C ALA A 94 -11.17 4.90 -11.74
N LYS A 95 -11.25 6.15 -12.18
CA LYS A 95 -12.51 6.80 -12.52
C LYS A 95 -13.20 6.11 -13.71
N LEU A 96 -12.44 5.78 -14.76
CA LEU A 96 -12.96 5.13 -15.95
C LEU A 96 -13.59 3.78 -15.62
N LEU A 97 -12.88 2.93 -14.85
CA LEU A 97 -13.31 1.58 -14.49
C LEU A 97 -14.47 1.55 -13.50
N SER A 98 -14.60 2.53 -12.59
CA SER A 98 -15.71 2.57 -11.63
C SER A 98 -17.04 3.00 -12.26
N THR A 99 -17.00 3.84 -13.29
CA THR A 99 -18.18 4.47 -13.90
C THR A 99 -19.29 3.48 -14.35
N PRO A 100 -19.00 2.35 -15.01
CA PRO A 100 -20.01 1.39 -15.40
C PRO A 100 -20.76 0.77 -14.21
N PHE A 101 -20.09 0.48 -13.12
CA PHE A 101 -20.68 -0.08 -11.90
C PHE A 101 -21.61 0.94 -11.22
N GLU A 102 -21.17 2.18 -11.11
CA GLU A 102 -21.97 3.26 -10.53
C GLU A 102 -23.27 3.49 -11.31
N LYS A 103 -23.20 3.45 -12.65
CA LYS A 103 -24.35 3.67 -13.53
C LYS A 103 -25.29 2.46 -13.61
N ASN A 104 -24.75 1.27 -13.86
CA ASN A 104 -25.54 0.09 -14.18
C ASN A 104 -25.99 -0.67 -12.93
N LEU A 105 -25.17 -0.70 -11.88
CA LEU A 105 -25.43 -1.43 -10.64
C LEU A 105 -25.74 -0.52 -9.46
N LYS A 106 -25.70 0.81 -9.64
CA LYS A 106 -25.90 1.80 -8.58
C LYS A 106 -24.96 1.58 -7.38
N ALA A 107 -23.71 1.21 -7.68
CA ALA A 107 -22.70 0.93 -6.67
C ALA A 107 -22.41 2.16 -5.82
N ILE A 108 -22.30 1.95 -4.51
CA ILE A 108 -21.73 2.92 -3.58
C ILE A 108 -20.22 2.87 -3.72
N LYS A 109 -19.60 4.02 -3.92
CA LYS A 109 -18.17 4.15 -4.15
C LYS A 109 -17.50 4.92 -3.02
N SER A 110 -16.39 4.40 -2.51
CA SER A 110 -15.42 5.17 -1.73
C SER A 110 -14.06 5.20 -2.43
N ILE A 111 -13.32 6.28 -2.19
CA ILE A 111 -12.03 6.52 -2.85
C ILE A 111 -11.00 6.87 -1.77
N ILE A 112 -9.87 6.15 -1.78
CA ILE A 112 -8.67 6.56 -1.06
C ILE A 112 -7.64 6.98 -2.10
N LYS A 113 -7.28 8.27 -2.10
CA LYS A 113 -6.25 8.81 -2.99
C LYS A 113 -4.89 8.61 -2.35
N MET A 114 -4.07 7.78 -2.96
CA MET A 114 -2.75 7.44 -2.41
C MET A 114 -1.63 8.08 -3.22
N GLN A 115 -0.63 8.61 -2.51
CA GLN A 115 0.64 9.02 -3.07
C GLN A 115 1.68 7.94 -2.80
N SER A 116 2.37 7.48 -3.83
CA SER A 116 3.52 6.60 -3.69
C SER A 116 4.81 7.39 -3.56
N PHE A 117 5.77 6.86 -2.83
CA PHE A 117 7.05 7.49 -2.55
C PHE A 117 8.20 6.49 -2.64
N GLU A 118 9.39 6.96 -3.03
CA GLU A 118 10.66 6.24 -2.89
C GLU A 118 11.70 7.08 -2.17
N ASN A 119 12.71 6.44 -1.57
CA ASN A 119 13.83 7.12 -0.94
C ASN A 119 15.17 6.50 -1.35
N LYS A 120 15.94 7.21 -2.16
CA LYS A 120 17.30 6.78 -2.58
C LYS A 120 18.41 7.34 -1.68
N LYS A 121 18.07 8.30 -0.80
CA LYS A 121 19.02 8.95 0.09
C LYS A 121 18.32 9.45 1.34
N VAL A 122 18.55 8.79 2.46
CA VAL A 122 17.94 9.17 3.74
C VAL A 122 18.47 10.52 4.20
N ILE A 123 17.54 11.40 4.59
CA ILE A 123 17.83 12.60 5.37
C ILE A 123 17.60 12.24 6.83
N PRO A 124 18.59 12.41 7.72
CA PRO A 124 18.43 12.10 9.14
C PRO A 124 17.23 12.82 9.75
N ALA A 125 16.43 12.09 10.52
CA ALA A 125 15.31 12.68 11.22
C ALA A 125 15.78 13.73 12.24
N LYS A 126 14.98 14.77 12.48
CA LYS A 126 15.31 15.83 13.47
C LYS A 126 15.48 15.26 14.87
N ASN A 127 14.65 14.28 15.26
CA ASN A 127 14.73 13.64 16.57
C ASN A 127 15.61 12.39 16.47
N GLN A 128 16.93 12.56 16.62
CA GLN A 128 17.92 11.47 16.58
C GLN A 128 18.19 10.85 17.96
N SER A 129 17.70 11.45 19.04
CA SER A 129 17.96 11.00 20.41
C SER A 129 17.02 9.88 20.88
N VAL A 130 15.98 9.59 20.11
CA VAL A 130 15.04 8.52 20.48
C VAL A 130 15.64 7.14 20.28
N LYS A 131 15.42 6.28 21.26
CA LYS A 131 15.80 4.87 21.15
C LYS A 131 14.80 4.14 20.24
N ILE A 132 15.31 3.64 19.12
CA ILE A 132 14.56 2.77 18.21
C ILE A 132 15.00 1.35 18.51
N GLU A 133 14.05 0.47 18.79
CA GLU A 133 14.35 -0.91 19.17
C GLU A 133 13.35 -1.90 18.54
N ARG A 134 13.72 -3.19 18.58
CA ARG A 134 12.84 -4.28 18.20
C ARG A 134 11.78 -4.47 19.28
N PRO A 135 10.50 -4.74 18.91
CA PRO A 135 9.51 -5.12 19.90
C PRO A 135 9.87 -6.48 20.53
N THR A 136 9.37 -6.70 21.74
CA THR A 136 9.51 -7.93 22.52
C THR A 136 8.13 -8.53 22.84
N GLU A 137 8.09 -9.75 23.38
CA GLU A 137 6.84 -10.39 23.81
C GLU A 137 6.02 -9.53 24.78
N ASN A 138 6.70 -8.74 25.62
CA ASN A 138 6.04 -7.82 26.56
C ASN A 138 5.30 -6.68 25.84
N ASP A 139 5.55 -6.45 24.56
CA ASP A 139 4.94 -5.37 23.78
C ASP A 139 3.69 -5.82 23.01
N LEU A 140 3.33 -7.11 23.11
CA LEU A 140 2.29 -7.73 22.27
C LEU A 140 0.92 -7.02 22.41
N GLU A 141 0.52 -6.68 23.64
CA GLU A 141 -0.73 -5.97 23.91
C GLU A 141 -0.68 -4.54 23.32
N ALA A 142 0.42 -3.81 23.54
CA ALA A 142 0.59 -2.47 22.99
C ALA A 142 0.61 -2.46 21.45
N LEU A 143 1.22 -3.47 20.82
CA LEU A 143 1.19 -3.65 19.36
C LEU A 143 -0.24 -3.95 18.85
N SER A 144 -1.04 -4.70 19.62
CA SER A 144 -2.46 -4.95 19.28
C SER A 144 -3.25 -3.64 19.30
N VAL A 145 -3.04 -2.80 20.33
CA VAL A 145 -3.65 -1.46 20.43
C VAL A 145 -3.20 -0.56 19.27
N CYS A 146 -1.90 -0.55 18.93
CA CYS A 146 -1.41 0.22 17.78
C CYS A 146 -2.06 -0.24 16.47
N SER A 147 -2.20 -1.56 16.26
CA SER A 147 -2.83 -2.12 15.06
C SER A 147 -4.32 -1.81 14.98
N TYR A 148 -5.04 -1.90 16.10
CA TYR A 148 -6.45 -1.53 16.19
C TYR A 148 -6.67 -0.05 15.84
N ASN A 149 -5.90 0.85 16.45
CA ASN A 149 -6.00 2.28 16.18
C ASN A 149 -5.59 2.63 14.74
N PHE A 150 -4.56 1.98 14.21
CA PHE A 150 -4.14 2.12 12.82
C PHE A 150 -5.27 1.75 11.84
N GLU A 151 -5.98 0.65 12.10
CA GLU A 151 -7.10 0.19 11.27
C GLU A 151 -8.24 1.23 11.26
N ILE A 152 -8.61 1.75 12.42
CA ILE A 152 -9.65 2.76 12.54
C ILE A 152 -9.28 4.05 11.79
N GLU A 153 -8.06 4.55 12.01
CA GLU A 153 -7.65 5.84 11.47
C GLU A 153 -7.32 5.79 9.96
N CYS A 154 -6.73 4.69 9.49
CA CYS A 154 -6.32 4.59 8.08
C CYS A 154 -7.41 4.07 7.15
N PHE A 155 -8.33 3.23 7.67
CA PHE A 155 -9.36 2.59 6.85
C PHE A 155 -10.78 2.98 7.24
N ASN A 156 -10.93 3.88 8.22
CA ASN A 156 -12.23 4.35 8.72
C ASN A 156 -13.17 3.18 9.10
N THR A 157 -12.58 2.12 9.67
CA THR A 157 -13.30 0.91 10.06
C THR A 157 -14.21 1.23 11.26
N ASP A 158 -15.47 0.75 11.22
CA ASP A 158 -16.43 0.96 12.28
C ASP A 158 -15.99 0.25 13.58
N THR A 159 -15.78 1.03 14.62
CA THR A 159 -15.37 0.55 15.95
C THR A 159 -16.37 -0.42 16.59
N ALA A 160 -17.63 -0.38 16.17
CA ALA A 160 -18.64 -1.32 16.65
C ALA A 160 -18.43 -2.75 16.11
N THR A 161 -17.62 -2.91 15.05
CA THR A 161 -17.40 -4.20 14.38
C THR A 161 -16.08 -4.86 14.73
N ILE A 162 -15.18 -4.17 15.43
CA ILE A 162 -13.82 -4.64 15.76
C ILE A 162 -13.45 -4.34 17.20
N SER A 163 -12.57 -5.16 17.76
CA SER A 163 -12.01 -5.02 19.11
C SER A 163 -10.48 -5.14 19.05
N VAL A 164 -9.80 -4.71 20.12
CA VAL A 164 -8.33 -4.85 20.21
C VAL A 164 -7.87 -6.30 20.09
N SER A 165 -8.64 -7.24 20.63
CA SER A 165 -8.33 -8.69 20.57
C SER A 165 -8.29 -9.24 19.13
N ASP A 166 -9.02 -8.64 18.18
CA ASP A 166 -9.02 -9.07 16.79
C ASP A 166 -7.67 -8.78 16.10
N PHE A 167 -6.85 -7.92 16.70
CA PHE A 167 -5.54 -7.53 16.19
C PHE A 167 -4.37 -8.30 16.83
N LEU A 168 -4.64 -9.29 17.69
CA LEU A 168 -3.59 -10.08 18.33
C LEU A 168 -2.69 -10.81 17.30
N GLU A 169 -3.30 -11.40 16.28
CA GLU A 169 -2.53 -12.06 15.20
C GLU A 169 -1.74 -11.06 14.35
N SER A 170 -2.26 -9.86 14.14
CA SER A 170 -1.50 -8.78 13.49
C SER A 170 -0.31 -8.33 14.33
N ALA A 171 -0.50 -8.18 15.64
CA ALA A 171 0.56 -7.86 16.59
C ALA A 171 1.66 -8.94 16.64
N LYS A 172 1.30 -10.22 16.62
CA LYS A 172 2.26 -11.33 16.53
C LYS A 172 3.06 -11.26 15.22
N LYS A 173 2.44 -10.91 14.10
CA LYS A 173 3.15 -10.71 12.83
C LYS A 173 4.13 -9.55 12.91
N LEU A 174 3.77 -8.44 13.55
CA LEU A 174 4.67 -7.32 13.81
C LEU A 174 5.85 -7.75 14.68
N LEU A 175 5.59 -8.44 15.78
CA LEU A 175 6.60 -8.94 16.70
C LEU A 175 7.62 -9.86 16.00
N ASN A 176 7.15 -10.76 15.15
CA ASN A 176 7.98 -11.72 14.42
C ASN A 176 8.65 -11.13 13.15
N ASN A 177 8.26 -9.92 12.73
CA ASN A 177 8.86 -9.29 11.56
C ASN A 177 10.25 -8.73 11.90
N PRO A 178 11.35 -9.20 11.28
CA PRO A 178 12.71 -8.72 11.54
C PRO A 178 12.91 -7.23 11.23
N TYR A 179 12.02 -6.61 10.52
CA TYR A 179 12.04 -5.20 10.17
C TYR A 179 10.88 -4.40 10.78
N CYS A 180 10.36 -4.87 11.91
CA CYS A 180 9.47 -4.09 12.76
C CYS A 180 10.27 -3.42 13.85
N PHE A 181 10.06 -2.11 14.03
CA PHE A 181 10.72 -1.29 15.05
C PHE A 181 9.70 -0.45 15.80
N VAL A 182 10.02 -0.18 17.04
CA VAL A 182 9.19 0.61 17.96
C VAL A 182 9.99 1.69 18.67
N ILE A 183 9.29 2.73 19.12
CA ILE A 183 9.78 3.68 20.11
C ILE A 183 8.91 3.51 21.35
N LYS A 184 9.56 3.55 22.53
CA LYS A 184 8.89 3.43 23.83
C LYS A 184 9.10 4.68 24.67
N GLU A 185 8.07 5.09 25.38
CA GLU A 185 8.13 6.03 26.50
C GLU A 185 7.60 5.31 27.74
N ASN A 186 8.30 5.42 28.87
CA ASN A 186 7.93 4.76 30.13
C ASN A 186 7.62 3.25 29.95
N ASN A 187 8.41 2.55 29.15
CA ASN A 187 8.24 1.13 28.79
C ASN A 187 6.98 0.78 28.00
N SER A 188 6.22 1.75 27.52
CA SER A 188 5.04 1.53 26.64
C SER A 188 5.38 1.89 25.20
N VAL A 189 4.92 1.08 24.23
CA VAL A 189 5.08 1.36 22.80
C VAL A 189 4.23 2.58 22.45
N VAL A 190 4.87 3.63 21.93
CA VAL A 190 4.20 4.87 21.51
C VAL A 190 4.26 5.11 20.02
N ALA A 191 5.16 4.42 19.31
CA ALA A 191 5.21 4.44 17.85
C ALA A 191 5.74 3.11 17.31
N VAL A 192 5.25 2.70 16.16
CA VAL A 192 5.62 1.49 15.45
C VAL A 192 5.71 1.73 13.96
N ALA A 193 6.63 1.07 13.29
CA ALA A 193 6.63 0.92 11.83
C ALA A 193 7.31 -0.40 11.46
N GLN A 194 6.95 -0.93 10.29
CA GLN A 194 7.60 -2.12 9.75
C GLN A 194 7.89 -1.97 8.24
N SER A 195 8.75 -2.83 7.73
CA SER A 195 8.86 -3.06 6.30
C SER A 195 8.38 -4.46 5.92
N SER A 196 7.81 -4.57 4.75
CA SER A 196 7.32 -5.80 4.16
C SER A 196 7.29 -5.66 2.63
N ARG A 197 6.75 -6.66 1.92
CA ARG A 197 6.55 -6.58 0.47
C ARG A 197 7.85 -6.31 -0.28
N GLU A 198 8.85 -7.14 0.02
CA GLU A 198 10.15 -7.12 -0.66
C GLU A 198 10.03 -7.70 -2.06
N ASN A 199 10.57 -6.99 -3.06
CA ASN A 199 10.83 -7.51 -4.40
C ASN A 199 12.32 -7.38 -4.74
N ASP A 200 12.71 -7.57 -5.99
CA ASP A 200 14.12 -7.59 -6.41
C ASP A 200 14.83 -6.26 -6.15
N THR A 201 14.13 -5.13 -6.22
CA THR A 201 14.71 -3.80 -6.17
C THR A 201 14.19 -2.92 -5.04
N HIS A 202 13.01 -3.20 -4.48
CA HIS A 202 12.33 -2.34 -3.53
C HIS A 202 11.79 -3.11 -2.31
N ILE A 203 11.68 -2.41 -1.18
CA ILE A 203 10.99 -2.89 0.03
C ILE A 203 10.04 -1.81 0.51
N ALA A 204 8.76 -2.16 0.73
CA ALA A 204 7.77 -1.22 1.24
C ALA A 204 7.88 -1.06 2.76
N ILE A 205 7.84 0.18 3.23
CA ILE A 205 7.59 0.53 4.62
C ILE A 205 6.09 0.74 4.78
N ASN A 206 5.52 0.15 5.80
CA ASN A 206 4.09 0.22 6.10
C ASN A 206 3.82 0.13 7.60
N HIS A 207 2.54 0.16 7.97
CA HIS A 207 2.10 0.12 9.37
C HIS A 207 2.82 1.17 10.23
N VAL A 208 2.99 2.39 9.67
CA VAL A 208 3.60 3.52 10.39
C VAL A 208 2.53 4.17 11.25
N TYR A 209 2.63 3.98 12.56
CA TYR A 209 1.66 4.51 13.51
C TYR A 209 2.34 5.17 14.70
N THR A 210 1.80 6.28 15.17
CA THR A 210 2.19 6.94 16.42
C THR A 210 0.93 7.23 17.21
N MET A 211 0.91 6.83 18.48
CA MET A 211 -0.19 7.07 19.40
C MET A 211 -0.53 8.56 19.43
N PRO A 212 -1.83 8.97 19.43
CA PRO A 212 -2.25 10.36 19.28
C PRO A 212 -1.56 11.34 20.23
N GLU A 213 -1.45 10.97 21.51
CA GLU A 213 -0.83 11.78 22.58
C GLU A 213 0.69 11.92 22.45
N HIS A 214 1.31 11.10 21.57
CA HIS A 214 2.77 11.11 21.32
C HIS A 214 3.13 11.67 19.95
N ARG A 215 2.17 12.23 19.19
CA ARG A 215 2.40 12.83 17.88
C ARG A 215 3.16 14.16 17.96
N LYS A 216 3.65 14.63 16.82
CA LYS A 216 4.44 15.86 16.66
C LYS A 216 5.81 15.84 17.37
N LYS A 217 6.24 14.68 17.89
CA LYS A 217 7.57 14.47 18.50
C LYS A 217 8.62 13.93 17.50
N GLY A 218 8.22 13.70 16.23
CA GLY A 218 9.11 13.20 15.15
C GLY A 218 9.35 11.69 15.16
N TYR A 219 8.58 10.91 15.91
CA TYR A 219 8.79 9.46 16.07
C TYR A 219 8.60 8.68 14.76
N ALA A 220 7.53 8.97 14.00
CA ALA A 220 7.31 8.35 12.70
C ALA A 220 8.50 8.59 11.76
N SER A 221 8.98 9.84 11.66
CA SER A 221 10.14 10.18 10.86
C SER A 221 11.39 9.44 11.30
N ALA A 222 11.62 9.31 12.62
CA ALA A 222 12.81 8.62 13.16
C ALA A 222 12.81 7.13 12.80
N ILE A 223 11.68 6.42 13.03
CA ILE A 223 11.59 4.98 12.70
C ILE A 223 11.69 4.76 11.18
N VAL A 224 10.99 5.58 10.39
CA VAL A 224 11.01 5.46 8.92
C VAL A 224 12.40 5.72 8.36
N ALA A 225 13.13 6.72 8.86
CA ALA A 225 14.52 6.96 8.48
C ALA A 225 15.41 5.74 8.82
N HIS A 226 15.28 5.20 10.04
CA HIS A 226 16.04 4.02 10.47
C HIS A 226 15.78 2.80 9.58
N ILE A 227 14.52 2.48 9.31
CA ILE A 227 14.15 1.37 8.40
C ILE A 227 14.68 1.62 6.99
N SER A 228 14.59 2.86 6.49
CA SER A 228 15.09 3.23 5.17
C SER A 228 16.60 3.02 5.03
N GLU A 229 17.37 3.36 6.05
CA GLU A 229 18.81 3.10 6.08
C GLU A 229 19.13 1.59 6.00
N LEU A 230 18.40 0.76 6.77
CA LEU A 230 18.56 -0.68 6.71
C LEU A 230 18.22 -1.26 5.34
N ILE A 231 17.18 -0.75 4.69
CA ILE A 231 16.79 -1.17 3.33
C ILE A 231 17.87 -0.77 2.32
N LEU A 232 18.38 0.47 2.38
CA LEU A 232 19.46 0.93 1.48
C LEU A 232 20.76 0.14 1.70
N GLN A 233 21.09 -0.25 2.93
CA GLN A 233 22.24 -1.12 3.22
C GLN A 233 22.11 -2.50 2.58
N LYS A 234 20.90 -2.99 2.33
CA LYS A 234 20.64 -4.22 1.56
C LYS A 234 20.76 -4.02 0.03
N GLY A 235 21.05 -2.81 -0.45
CA GLY A 235 21.07 -2.48 -1.87
C GLY A 235 19.68 -2.34 -2.49
N LYS A 236 18.63 -2.16 -1.67
CA LYS A 236 17.25 -1.98 -2.13
C LYS A 236 16.74 -0.57 -1.84
N ILE A 237 15.67 -0.17 -2.49
CA ILE A 237 15.08 1.17 -2.39
C ILE A 237 13.84 1.09 -1.48
N PRO A 238 13.78 1.83 -0.36
CA PRO A 238 12.58 1.94 0.44
C PRO A 238 11.48 2.71 -0.28
N THR A 239 10.27 2.17 -0.21
CA THR A 239 9.05 2.78 -0.77
C THR A 239 7.95 2.83 0.27
N LEU A 240 6.96 3.66 0.07
CA LEU A 240 5.74 3.66 0.86
C LEU A 240 4.57 4.29 0.09
N TYR A 241 3.35 4.04 0.59
CA TYR A 241 2.15 4.76 0.19
C TYR A 241 1.58 5.52 1.37
N THR A 242 0.95 6.65 1.08
CA THR A 242 0.23 7.43 2.09
C THR A 242 -1.02 8.03 1.48
N ASP A 243 -2.07 8.17 2.29
CA ASP A 243 -3.27 8.88 1.91
C ASP A 243 -2.95 10.38 1.71
N LEU A 244 -3.34 10.93 0.58
CA LEU A 244 -3.19 12.36 0.28
C LEU A 244 -3.99 13.25 1.26
N SER A 245 -5.04 12.71 1.88
CA SER A 245 -5.80 13.40 2.92
C SER A 245 -5.05 13.53 4.25
N ASN A 246 -3.88 12.89 4.40
CA ASN A 246 -3.03 12.95 5.59
C ASN A 246 -1.76 13.80 5.35
N PRO A 247 -1.84 15.14 5.40
CA PRO A 247 -0.71 16.02 5.10
C PRO A 247 0.45 15.87 6.10
N SER A 248 0.16 15.46 7.35
CA SER A 248 1.18 15.29 8.37
C SER A 248 2.10 14.09 8.07
N SER A 249 1.54 12.98 7.61
CA SER A 249 2.32 11.82 7.17
C SER A 249 3.11 12.13 5.91
N ASN A 250 2.48 12.76 4.91
CA ASN A 250 3.16 13.18 3.68
C ASN A 250 4.39 14.05 3.98
N GLN A 251 4.25 15.04 4.87
CA GLN A 251 5.37 15.91 5.25
C GLN A 251 6.44 15.16 6.04
N ALA A 252 6.04 14.24 6.93
CA ALA A 252 7.00 13.44 7.72
C ALA A 252 7.92 12.61 6.83
N TYR A 253 7.41 12.01 5.74
CA TYR A 253 8.20 11.23 4.80
C TYR A 253 9.11 12.09 3.93
N LYS A 254 8.61 13.23 3.43
CA LYS A 254 9.45 14.21 2.70
C LYS A 254 10.63 14.71 3.54
N ASN A 255 10.42 14.93 4.84
CA ASN A 255 11.45 15.39 5.76
C ASN A 255 12.62 14.40 5.93
N VAL A 256 12.40 13.12 5.67
CA VAL A 256 13.45 12.08 5.73
C VAL A 256 13.92 11.61 4.36
N GLY A 257 13.60 12.36 3.30
CA GLY A 257 14.17 12.18 1.97
C GLY A 257 13.33 11.39 0.98
N PHE A 258 12.07 11.05 1.31
CA PHE A 258 11.16 10.44 0.34
C PHE A 258 10.73 11.44 -0.73
N ILE A 259 10.74 10.98 -1.97
CA ILE A 259 10.35 11.73 -3.18
C ILE A 259 9.07 11.11 -3.73
N GLU A 260 8.11 11.98 -4.05
CA GLU A 260 6.84 11.57 -4.66
C GLU A 260 7.07 10.89 -6.01
N GLN A 261 6.35 9.81 -6.22
CA GLN A 261 6.20 9.10 -7.47
C GLN A 261 4.77 9.26 -8.00
N ALA A 262 4.31 8.45 -8.94
CA ALA A 262 2.95 8.57 -9.45
C ALA A 262 1.90 8.24 -8.38
N PRO A 263 0.75 8.95 -8.36
CA PRO A 263 -0.38 8.63 -7.50
C PRO A 263 -1.15 7.42 -8.02
N VAL A 264 -1.87 6.75 -7.10
CA VAL A 264 -2.86 5.72 -7.41
C VAL A 264 -4.09 5.93 -6.52
N ASP A 265 -5.27 5.59 -7.04
CA ASP A 265 -6.52 5.61 -6.30
C ASP A 265 -6.95 4.18 -5.96
N GLU A 266 -7.24 3.90 -4.69
CA GLU A 266 -7.98 2.71 -4.29
C GLU A 266 -9.48 3.03 -4.33
N ILE A 267 -10.21 2.29 -5.14
CA ILE A 267 -11.67 2.39 -5.26
C ILE A 267 -12.28 1.17 -4.56
N SER A 268 -13.20 1.43 -3.63
CA SER A 268 -14.07 0.40 -3.07
C SER A 268 -15.47 0.57 -3.65
N LEU A 269 -16.01 -0.50 -4.21
CA LEU A 269 -17.37 -0.55 -4.76
C LEU A 269 -18.20 -1.56 -3.97
N LYS A 270 -19.44 -1.18 -3.66
CA LYS A 270 -20.39 -2.04 -2.95
C LYS A 270 -21.81 -1.76 -3.47
N TRP A 271 -22.56 -2.82 -3.73
CA TRP A 271 -23.99 -2.76 -4.07
C TRP A 271 -24.72 -3.98 -3.50
N ASP A 272 -26.04 -3.91 -3.44
CA ASP A 272 -26.92 -4.96 -2.90
C ASP A 272 -27.04 -6.19 -3.85
#